data_d4499d1ac21813749a4ddc49a8d59f21
#
_entry.id   d4499d1ac21813749a4ddc49a8d59f21
#
_cell.length_a   1.000
_cell.length_b   1.000
_cell.length_c   1.000
_cell.angle_alpha   90.00
_cell.angle_beta   90.00
_cell.angle_gamma   90.00
#
_symmetry.space_group_name_H-M   'P 1'
#
loop_
_entity.id
_entity.type
_entity.pdbx_description
1 polymer ?
#
loop_
_entity_poly.entity_id
_entity_poly.type
_entity_poly.pdbx_seq_one_letter_code
_entity_poly.pdbx_strand_id
1 'polypeptide(L)'
;MLLTATHTIFARRIFLATLYLSLAGLIYFNSLSNGFVFDDRHYISQNYLIKVLDGQALWELFSSFYVWDYIPVTLFSLSVDYWAYGLNPTGYHFSNTLFHFINSILVYQLVLRITQSGRGAFWASLIFLVHPLQVESVAWISERKNLLSFLFFALS
;
A
#
# COMPACT_ATOMS: atom_id res chain seq x y z
N MET A 1 -1.23 38.70 -0.12
CA MET A 1 -2.12 37.92 0.77
C MET A 1 -2.45 36.51 0.21
N LEU A 2 -2.81 36.34 -1.08
CA LEU A 2 -3.07 35.03 -1.69
C LEU A 2 -1.82 34.12 -1.75
N LEU A 3 -0.66 34.66 -2.04
CA LEU A 3 0.60 33.89 -2.12
C LEU A 3 1.07 33.32 -0.77
N THR A 4 0.81 34.01 0.33
CA THR A 4 1.15 33.52 1.68
C THR A 4 0.24 32.36 2.11
N ALA A 5 -1.03 32.39 1.74
CA ALA A 5 -1.98 31.32 2.05
C ALA A 5 -1.67 30.02 1.27
N THR A 6 -1.24 30.11 0.01
CA THR A 6 -0.83 28.93 -0.77
C THR A 6 0.44 28.29 -0.22
N HIS A 7 1.43 29.09 0.19
CA HIS A 7 2.65 28.58 0.82
C HIS A 7 2.39 27.84 2.14
N THR A 8 1.50 28.34 2.98
CA THR A 8 1.17 27.67 4.24
C THR A 8 0.41 26.36 4.03
N ILE A 9 -0.50 26.28 3.05
CA ILE A 9 -1.21 25.05 2.70
C ILE A 9 -0.23 23.99 2.16
N PHE A 10 0.67 24.40 1.27
CA PHE A 10 1.68 23.50 0.69
C PHE A 10 2.64 22.97 1.75
N ALA A 11 3.19 23.84 2.60
CA ALA A 11 4.06 23.45 3.70
C ALA A 11 3.39 22.47 4.67
N ARG A 12 2.11 22.67 4.99
CA ARG A 12 1.33 21.76 5.83
C ARG A 12 1.15 20.38 5.18
N ARG A 13 0.89 20.32 3.88
CA ARG A 13 0.76 19.04 3.15
C ARG A 13 2.08 18.26 3.14
N ILE A 14 3.19 18.94 2.88
CA ILE A 14 4.53 18.31 2.94
C ILE A 14 4.80 17.79 4.35
N PHE A 15 4.57 18.61 5.37
CA PHE A 15 4.79 18.20 6.77
C PHE A 15 3.98 16.94 7.11
N LEU A 16 2.68 16.88 6.76
CA LEU A 16 1.85 15.71 7.00
C LEU A 16 2.36 14.48 6.26
N ALA A 17 2.71 14.62 4.98
CA ALA A 17 3.25 13.51 4.19
C ALA A 17 4.58 12.99 4.77
N THR A 18 5.50 13.88 5.15
CA THR A 18 6.76 13.48 5.77
C THR A 18 6.55 12.80 7.12
N LEU A 19 5.67 13.35 7.96
CA LEU A 19 5.33 12.74 9.26
C LEU A 19 4.77 11.33 9.08
N TYR A 20 3.79 11.15 8.17
CA TYR A 20 3.15 9.85 7.95
C TYR A 20 4.10 8.83 7.32
N LEU A 21 4.94 9.27 6.38
CA LEU A 21 5.97 8.40 5.80
C LEU A 21 6.99 7.96 6.85
N SER A 22 7.42 8.88 7.71
CA SER A 22 8.34 8.55 8.81
C SER A 22 7.73 7.58 9.81
N LEU A 23 6.46 7.80 10.19
CA LEU A 23 5.76 6.91 11.13
C LEU A 23 5.51 5.53 10.51
N ALA A 24 5.07 5.45 9.25
CA ALA A 24 4.91 4.17 8.55
C ALA A 24 6.24 3.41 8.50
N GLY A 25 7.32 4.10 8.12
CA GLY A 25 8.67 3.51 8.09
C GLY A 25 9.12 3.01 9.45
N LEU A 26 8.90 3.76 10.53
CA LEU A 26 9.29 3.36 11.89
C LEU A 26 8.47 2.16 12.40
N ILE A 27 7.16 2.17 12.20
CA ILE A 27 6.26 1.11 12.70
C ILE A 27 6.52 -0.21 11.98
N TYR A 28 6.70 -0.16 10.65
CA TYR A 28 6.87 -1.34 9.82
C TYR A 28 8.33 -1.66 9.49
N PHE A 29 9.30 -0.99 10.13
CA PHE A 29 10.72 -1.23 9.91
C PHE A 29 11.11 -2.71 10.12
N ASN A 30 10.57 -3.33 11.17
CA ASN A 30 10.83 -4.72 11.46
C ASN A 30 10.33 -5.68 10.37
N SER A 31 9.26 -5.33 9.65
CA SER A 31 8.74 -6.18 8.58
C SER A 31 9.69 -6.27 7.39
N LEU A 32 10.55 -5.29 7.18
CA LEU A 32 11.53 -5.28 6.09
C LEU A 32 12.55 -6.43 6.16
N SER A 33 12.76 -6.98 7.35
CA SER A 33 13.64 -8.13 7.57
C SER A 33 12.93 -9.49 7.54
N ASN A 34 11.60 -9.50 7.38
CA ASN A 34 10.82 -10.73 7.32
C ASN A 34 11.01 -11.42 5.95
N GLY A 35 10.90 -12.76 5.96
CA GLY A 35 10.86 -13.56 4.74
C GLY A 35 9.44 -13.75 4.21
N PHE A 36 9.33 -14.50 3.11
CA PHE A 36 8.04 -14.96 2.59
C PHE A 36 7.43 -16.01 3.53
N VAL A 37 6.16 -15.81 3.91
CA VAL A 37 5.42 -16.67 4.84
C VAL A 37 4.09 -17.12 4.24
N PHE A 38 3.55 -18.23 4.71
CA PHE A 38 2.24 -18.75 4.31
C PHE A 38 2.02 -18.73 2.78
N ASP A 39 1.02 -18.01 2.33
CA ASP A 39 0.59 -17.92 0.92
C ASP A 39 1.55 -17.11 0.04
N ASP A 40 2.48 -16.33 0.62
CA ASP A 40 3.50 -15.60 -0.13
C ASP A 40 4.30 -16.53 -1.06
N ARG A 41 4.51 -17.79 -0.63
CA ARG A 41 5.19 -18.80 -1.45
C ARG A 41 4.41 -19.12 -2.72
N HIS A 42 3.10 -19.25 -2.61
CA HIS A 42 2.23 -19.53 -3.74
C HIS A 42 2.10 -18.32 -4.65
N TYR A 43 1.86 -17.14 -4.09
CA TYR A 43 1.65 -15.93 -4.87
C TYR A 43 2.92 -15.37 -5.48
N ILE A 44 4.11 -15.62 -4.90
CA ILE A 44 5.36 -14.99 -5.32
C ILE A 44 6.39 -16.03 -5.79
N SER A 45 6.94 -16.84 -4.86
CA SER A 45 8.11 -17.66 -5.22
C SER A 45 7.79 -18.83 -6.15
N GLN A 46 6.59 -19.39 -6.09
CA GLN A 46 6.13 -20.50 -6.94
C GLN A 46 5.29 -20.04 -8.13
N ASN A 47 4.87 -18.78 -8.17
CA ASN A 47 4.04 -18.25 -9.23
C ASN A 47 4.86 -17.85 -10.45
N TYR A 48 4.68 -18.55 -11.57
CA TYR A 48 5.37 -18.22 -12.82
C TYR A 48 4.78 -16.98 -13.49
N LEU A 49 3.47 -16.71 -13.31
CA LEU A 49 2.77 -15.59 -13.97
C LEU A 49 3.33 -14.23 -13.59
N ILE A 50 3.79 -14.06 -12.33
CA ILE A 50 4.37 -12.80 -11.91
C ILE A 50 5.83 -12.63 -12.40
N LYS A 51 6.47 -13.71 -12.86
CA LYS A 51 7.87 -13.70 -13.29
C LYS A 51 8.03 -13.37 -14.77
N VAL A 52 6.95 -13.50 -15.54
CA VAL A 52 6.93 -13.29 -17.00
C VAL A 52 5.93 -12.17 -17.30
N LEU A 53 6.45 -11.02 -17.78
CA LEU A 53 5.61 -9.87 -18.16
C LEU A 53 5.42 -9.82 -19.68
N ASP A 54 4.98 -10.94 -20.28
CA ASP A 54 4.55 -10.95 -21.66
C ASP A 54 3.03 -10.80 -21.79
N GLY A 55 2.55 -10.62 -23.02
CA GLY A 55 1.11 -10.41 -23.27
C GLY A 55 0.25 -11.62 -22.89
N GLN A 56 0.79 -12.84 -22.95
CA GLN A 56 0.08 -14.04 -22.59
C GLN A 56 -0.06 -14.17 -21.07
N ALA A 57 1.02 -13.95 -20.33
CA ALA A 57 0.99 -13.96 -18.86
C ALA A 57 0.07 -12.86 -18.30
N LEU A 58 0.10 -11.66 -18.90
CA LEU A 58 -0.83 -10.58 -18.54
C LEU A 58 -2.28 -10.97 -18.79
N TRP A 59 -2.58 -11.56 -19.94
CA TRP A 59 -3.94 -12.07 -20.22
C TRP A 59 -4.36 -13.09 -19.18
N GLU A 60 -3.50 -14.06 -18.85
CA GLU A 60 -3.77 -15.09 -17.86
C GLU A 60 -3.98 -14.51 -16.46
N LEU A 61 -3.21 -13.52 -16.04
CA LEU A 61 -3.40 -12.79 -14.76
C LEU A 61 -4.79 -12.17 -14.63
N PHE A 62 -5.35 -11.65 -15.74
CA PHE A 62 -6.64 -10.95 -15.72
C PHE A 62 -7.82 -11.85 -16.10
N SER A 63 -7.61 -13.08 -16.58
CA SER A 63 -8.67 -13.99 -17.06
C SER A 63 -8.83 -15.24 -16.21
N SER A 64 -7.93 -15.52 -15.27
CA SER A 64 -7.95 -16.76 -14.50
C SER A 64 -7.96 -16.53 -12.99
N PHE A 65 -8.40 -17.57 -12.26
CA PHE A 65 -8.25 -17.64 -10.81
C PHE A 65 -6.86 -18.17 -10.47
N TYR A 66 -6.24 -17.63 -9.42
CA TYR A 66 -4.98 -18.13 -8.90
C TYR A 66 -5.11 -18.43 -7.41
N VAL A 67 -4.74 -19.67 -6.99
CA VAL A 67 -4.85 -20.14 -5.60
C VAL A 67 -6.24 -19.89 -5.00
N TRP A 68 -7.28 -20.13 -5.78
CA TRP A 68 -8.71 -19.95 -5.45
C TRP A 68 -9.20 -18.49 -5.40
N ASP A 69 -8.32 -17.51 -5.56
CA ASP A 69 -8.65 -16.08 -5.55
C ASP A 69 -8.63 -15.49 -6.97
N TYR A 70 -9.55 -14.53 -7.22
CA TYR A 70 -9.49 -13.66 -8.38
C TYR A 70 -8.98 -12.28 -7.96
N ILE A 71 -7.65 -12.09 -8.03
CA ILE A 71 -6.96 -10.89 -7.55
C ILE A 71 -5.97 -10.34 -8.59
N PRO A 72 -6.40 -10.09 -9.85
CA PRO A 72 -5.49 -9.74 -10.93
C PRO A 72 -4.63 -8.50 -10.65
N VAL A 73 -5.22 -7.46 -10.05
CA VAL A 73 -4.50 -6.23 -9.72
C VAL A 73 -3.41 -6.48 -8.68
N THR A 74 -3.68 -7.34 -7.70
CA THR A 74 -2.68 -7.73 -6.69
C THR A 74 -1.54 -8.50 -7.34
N LEU A 75 -1.84 -9.51 -8.15
CA LEU A 75 -0.81 -10.28 -8.87
C LEU A 75 0.00 -9.39 -9.81
N PHE A 76 -0.64 -8.47 -10.52
CA PHE A 76 0.06 -7.49 -11.36
C PHE A 76 1.01 -6.61 -10.52
N SER A 77 0.56 -6.13 -9.36
CA SER A 77 1.41 -5.33 -8.46
C SER A 77 2.61 -6.14 -7.93
N LEU A 78 2.41 -7.45 -7.67
CA LEU A 78 3.49 -8.37 -7.28
C LEU A 78 4.46 -8.65 -8.44
N SER A 79 3.95 -8.67 -9.69
CA SER A 79 4.81 -8.77 -10.88
C SER A 79 5.73 -7.56 -11.02
N VAL A 80 5.21 -6.35 -10.75
CA VAL A 80 6.02 -5.13 -10.75
C VAL A 80 7.12 -5.20 -9.69
N ASP A 81 6.78 -5.67 -8.48
CA ASP A 81 7.78 -5.87 -7.41
C ASP A 81 8.80 -6.95 -7.78
N TYR A 82 8.35 -8.07 -8.38
CA TYR A 82 9.27 -9.10 -8.84
C TYR A 82 10.26 -8.55 -9.88
N TRP A 83 9.79 -7.75 -10.80
CA TRP A 83 10.64 -7.13 -11.81
C TRP A 83 11.66 -6.15 -11.20
N ALA A 84 11.29 -5.43 -10.14
CA ALA A 84 12.15 -4.46 -9.45
C ALA A 84 13.12 -5.11 -8.46
N TYR A 85 12.69 -6.14 -7.74
CA TYR A 85 13.40 -6.69 -6.56
C TYR A 85 13.72 -8.19 -6.67
N GLY A 86 13.25 -8.88 -7.71
CA GLY A 86 13.36 -10.34 -7.82
C GLY A 86 12.63 -11.06 -6.68
N LEU A 87 13.30 -11.98 -6.03
CA LEU A 87 12.80 -12.70 -4.86
C LEU A 87 13.31 -12.12 -3.52
N ASN A 88 13.68 -10.83 -3.49
CA ASN A 88 14.04 -10.16 -2.24
C ASN A 88 12.78 -9.68 -1.48
N PRO A 89 12.40 -10.31 -0.35
CA PRO A 89 11.17 -9.98 0.37
C PRO A 89 11.11 -8.55 0.86
N THR A 90 12.26 -7.94 1.17
CA THR A 90 12.36 -6.56 1.65
C THR A 90 11.66 -5.57 0.72
N GLY A 91 11.79 -5.74 -0.60
CA GLY A 91 11.15 -4.88 -1.58
C GLY A 91 9.62 -4.95 -1.52
N TYR A 92 9.07 -6.16 -1.35
CA TYR A 92 7.61 -6.36 -1.25
C TYR A 92 7.03 -5.77 0.04
N HIS A 93 7.73 -5.93 1.17
CA HIS A 93 7.34 -5.28 2.43
C HIS A 93 7.42 -3.75 2.33
N PHE A 94 8.44 -3.23 1.65
CA PHE A 94 8.54 -1.81 1.37
C PHE A 94 7.35 -1.31 0.56
N SER A 95 6.96 -2.00 -0.52
CA SER A 95 5.80 -1.66 -1.34
C SER A 95 4.50 -1.67 -0.53
N ASN A 96 4.28 -2.68 0.33
CA ASN A 96 3.10 -2.72 1.20
C ASN A 96 3.08 -1.53 2.18
N THR A 97 4.22 -1.20 2.79
CA THR A 97 4.34 -0.04 3.67
C THR A 97 4.04 1.27 2.94
N LEU A 98 4.50 1.39 1.69
CA LEU A 98 4.21 2.54 0.83
C LEU A 98 2.72 2.64 0.48
N PHE A 99 2.04 1.53 0.13
CA PHE A 99 0.60 1.52 -0.09
C PHE A 99 -0.17 1.94 1.17
N HIS A 100 0.23 1.44 2.35
CA HIS A 100 -0.39 1.83 3.61
C HIS A 100 -0.21 3.32 3.94
N PHE A 101 0.99 3.87 3.69
CA PHE A 101 1.22 5.31 3.77
C PHE A 101 0.29 6.10 2.86
N ILE A 102 0.16 5.71 1.58
CA ILE A 102 -0.74 6.36 0.62
C ILE A 102 -2.18 6.28 1.12
N ASN A 103 -2.62 5.11 1.57
CA ASN A 103 -3.96 4.90 2.13
C ASN A 103 -4.23 5.82 3.33
N SER A 104 -3.24 6.04 4.18
CA SER A 104 -3.38 6.95 5.33
C SER A 104 -3.58 8.42 4.90
N ILE A 105 -2.91 8.84 3.81
CA ILE A 105 -3.14 10.15 3.21
C ILE A 105 -4.55 10.24 2.60
N LEU A 106 -5.04 9.17 1.98
CA LEU A 106 -6.41 9.13 1.44
C LEU A 106 -7.46 9.18 2.55
N VAL A 107 -7.25 8.48 3.67
CA VAL A 107 -8.11 8.62 4.86
C VAL A 107 -8.16 10.07 5.34
N TYR A 108 -7.00 10.74 5.43
CA TYR A 108 -6.96 12.17 5.77
C TYR A 108 -7.83 13.00 4.83
N GLN A 109 -7.69 12.80 3.52
CA GLN A 109 -8.44 13.57 2.53
C GLN A 109 -9.94 13.27 2.59
N LEU A 110 -10.32 11.99 2.74
CA LEU A 110 -11.71 11.56 2.84
C LEU A 110 -12.39 12.17 4.07
N VAL A 111 -11.78 12.01 5.25
CA VAL A 111 -12.33 12.57 6.48
C VAL A 111 -12.38 14.09 6.44
N LEU A 112 -11.38 14.74 5.85
CA LEU A 112 -11.39 16.19 5.67
C LEU A 112 -12.54 16.65 4.79
N ARG A 113 -12.84 15.93 3.70
CA ARG A 113 -13.96 16.25 2.79
C ARG A 113 -15.32 16.10 3.50
N ILE A 114 -15.47 15.04 4.30
CA ILE A 114 -16.74 14.74 4.98
C ILE A 114 -16.99 15.69 6.16
N THR A 115 -15.99 15.88 7.01
CA THR A 115 -16.14 16.59 8.28
C THR A 115 -15.77 18.06 8.23
N GLN A 116 -15.09 18.50 7.16
CA GLN A 116 -14.49 19.84 7.04
C GLN A 116 -13.57 20.22 8.22
N SER A 117 -13.14 19.22 9.01
CA SER A 117 -12.31 19.38 10.19
C SER A 117 -10.89 18.85 9.95
N GLY A 118 -9.93 19.75 9.81
CA GLY A 118 -8.53 19.36 9.66
C GLY A 118 -7.94 18.64 10.88
N ARG A 119 -8.46 18.92 12.09
CA ARG A 119 -8.06 18.20 13.31
C ARG A 119 -8.64 16.78 13.33
N GLY A 120 -9.92 16.63 13.00
CA GLY A 120 -10.57 15.33 12.91
C GLY A 120 -9.91 14.44 11.86
N ALA A 121 -9.63 15.00 10.67
CA ALA A 121 -8.94 14.29 9.60
C ALA A 121 -7.54 13.81 10.03
N PHE A 122 -6.79 14.67 10.72
CA PHE A 122 -5.45 14.32 11.22
C PHE A 122 -5.49 13.13 12.19
N TRP A 123 -6.35 13.19 13.21
CA TRP A 123 -6.41 12.13 14.19
C TRP A 123 -6.97 10.82 13.61
N ALA A 124 -8.01 10.88 12.79
CA ALA A 124 -8.56 9.70 12.15
C ALA A 124 -7.52 8.98 11.27
N SER A 125 -6.79 9.71 10.44
CA SER A 125 -5.78 9.12 9.57
C SER A 125 -4.53 8.68 10.34
N LEU A 126 -4.16 9.36 11.42
CA LEU A 126 -3.08 8.93 12.29
C LEU A 126 -3.44 7.61 13.02
N ILE A 127 -4.66 7.51 13.57
CA ILE A 127 -5.15 6.26 14.16
C ILE A 127 -5.13 5.14 13.13
N PHE A 128 -5.64 5.37 11.91
CA PHE A 128 -5.59 4.38 10.83
C PHE A 128 -4.15 3.91 10.55
N LEU A 129 -3.20 4.85 10.47
CA LEU A 129 -1.80 4.56 10.18
C LEU A 129 -1.14 3.66 11.22
N VAL A 130 -1.40 3.95 12.52
CA VAL A 130 -0.70 3.28 13.63
C VAL A 130 -1.48 2.12 14.23
N HIS A 131 -2.70 1.85 13.75
CA HIS A 131 -3.58 0.89 14.40
C HIS A 131 -3.08 -0.55 14.26
N PRO A 132 -3.02 -1.33 15.33
CA PRO A 132 -2.51 -2.71 15.28
C PRO A 132 -3.25 -3.64 14.31
N LEU A 133 -4.53 -3.40 14.02
CA LEU A 133 -5.29 -4.17 13.04
C LEU A 133 -4.74 -4.05 11.60
N GLN A 134 -3.94 -3.04 11.32
CA GLN A 134 -3.32 -2.87 10.00
C GLN A 134 -2.07 -3.74 9.80
N VAL A 135 -1.52 -4.28 10.90
CA VAL A 135 -0.25 -5.04 10.86
C VAL A 135 -0.36 -6.24 9.92
N GLU A 136 -1.46 -6.99 9.98
CA GLU A 136 -1.69 -8.13 9.09
C GLU A 136 -1.67 -7.70 7.62
N SER A 137 -2.45 -6.69 7.27
CA SER A 137 -2.55 -6.19 5.89
C SER A 137 -1.24 -5.60 5.35
N VAL A 138 -0.37 -5.08 6.21
CA VAL A 138 0.87 -4.42 5.79
C VAL A 138 2.08 -5.35 5.85
N ALA A 139 2.23 -6.09 6.95
CA ALA A 139 3.40 -6.93 7.18
C ALA A 139 3.32 -8.30 6.47
N TRP A 140 2.12 -8.77 6.11
CA TRP A 140 1.96 -9.98 5.31
C TRP A 140 1.80 -9.59 3.83
N ILE A 141 2.73 -10.04 2.99
CA ILE A 141 2.83 -9.56 1.60
C ILE A 141 1.58 -9.91 0.78
N SER A 142 1.06 -11.13 0.92
CA SER A 142 -0.12 -11.60 0.17
C SER A 142 -1.39 -10.85 0.55
N GLU A 143 -1.47 -10.22 1.73
CA GLU A 143 -2.58 -9.37 2.14
C GLU A 143 -2.56 -7.97 1.49
N ARG A 144 -1.65 -7.72 0.57
CA ARG A 144 -1.66 -6.54 -0.32
C ARG A 144 -3.01 -6.31 -0.99
N LYS A 145 -3.78 -7.36 -1.21
CA LYS A 145 -5.16 -7.26 -1.72
C LYS A 145 -6.02 -6.30 -0.91
N ASN A 146 -5.87 -6.28 0.42
CA ASN A 146 -6.59 -5.35 1.30
C ASN A 146 -6.13 -3.91 1.11
N LEU A 147 -4.83 -3.69 0.98
CA LEU A 147 -4.26 -2.36 0.77
C LEU A 147 -4.71 -1.76 -0.57
N LEU A 148 -4.68 -2.55 -1.63
CA LEU A 148 -5.11 -2.13 -2.96
C LEU A 148 -6.63 -1.94 -3.03
N SER A 149 -7.42 -2.83 -2.41
CA SER A 149 -8.87 -2.68 -2.34
C SER A 149 -9.26 -1.36 -1.66
N PHE A 150 -8.63 -1.03 -0.54
CA PHE A 150 -8.87 0.24 0.12
C PHE A 150 -8.40 1.43 -0.72
N LEU A 151 -7.24 1.32 -1.37
CA LEU A 151 -6.71 2.36 -2.27
C LEU A 151 -7.73 2.74 -3.34
N PHE A 152 -8.25 1.74 -4.07
CA PHE A 152 -9.22 1.99 -5.13
C PHE A 152 -10.56 2.46 -4.61
N PHE A 153 -11.03 1.92 -3.48
CA PHE A 153 -12.24 2.41 -2.82
C PHE A 153 -12.12 3.89 -2.42
N ALA A 154 -10.99 4.30 -1.87
CA ALA A 154 -10.80 5.68 -1.41
C ALA A 154 -10.57 6.68 -2.56
N LEU A 155 -10.25 6.19 -3.76
CA LEU A 155 -10.08 7.01 -4.98
C LEU A 155 -11.38 7.14 -5.79
N SER A 156 -12.37 6.28 -5.57
CA SER A 156 -13.67 6.31 -6.26
C SER A 156 -14.59 7.39 -5.70
#